data_ae7537a10362091544a0f6b8b7172899
#
_entry.id   ae7537a10362091544a0f6b8b7172899
#
_cell.length_a   1.000
_cell.length_b   1.000
_cell.length_c   1.000
_cell.angle_alpha   90.00
_cell.angle_beta   90.00
_cell.angle_gamma   90.00
#
_symmetry.space_group_name_H-M   'P 1'
#
loop_
_entity.id
_entity.type
_entity.pdbx_description
1 polymer ?
#
loop_
_entity_poly.entity_id
_entity_poly.type
_entity_poly.pdbx_seq_one_letter_code
_entity_poly.pdbx_strand_id
1 'polypeptide(L)'
;MKKNCIYAIVLLWIGALAVQAQNEERRLSFDNLYRYSKDAQQVKDDKKEKAIKTFRNQYATVPYRAYDLTKIKISVPEILAFLNDDGTFTDWTGREKKVIEGKDAQEMGLFITDAMNRLWKLSEEFRNDRMGVSLDKDVFRKLQKSILYYGNLEVSRSNKVNRFHASCFAIPTAAVNIYYCFLKQMDAVENGKTKDQQLVDMCEMLKALALQSWTQPLRNDETDKNVVQIERFRNHVWWVGGNALAYRPLLPVAMMYRSIPMVDLLVQVAQGGISYTSQNTYNTAFWTEGCTADGAGWGHGMQCLVWGYPIDGGINALNILGALKNSPWDKKLTDENIETLLNFIRGSNWYYYKGNITPYIDRFTARYTPAKVDIRTLAIVDKLLKDWSDSFTPVQKNELRCFLHDARKRLISMNGYSDGMYNGTRWFFNNDDLIKKNDRYHMIVNMASVRCDGLESAVAAADEYNFYPADGMTLFQKSGNEYRKAIGAWDITMTPGVTAREGAEKLIPVTNWRGYCSKHNYAAASTNGGENAVAGYIFEKMDATDKIESERKKNIPLKNEILYGVKAYKSYFMLKDYMVALGAGITNLTPQMQGTIRTTIDQPEKESEV
;
A
#
# COMPACT_ATOMS: atom_id res chain seq x y z
N MET A 1 -55.27 -5.69 21.19
CA MET A 1 -54.68 -6.49 20.12
C MET A 1 -54.67 -5.82 18.74
N LYS A 2 -55.68 -5.12 18.27
CA LYS A 2 -55.71 -4.50 16.92
C LYS A 2 -54.69 -3.33 16.70
N LYS A 3 -54.37 -2.54 17.73
CA LYS A 3 -53.39 -1.42 17.58
C LYS A 3 -51.94 -1.90 17.40
N ASN A 4 -51.55 -2.99 18.04
CA ASN A 4 -50.18 -3.48 17.94
C ASN A 4 -49.90 -4.17 16.59
N CYS A 5 -50.89 -4.75 15.93
CA CYS A 5 -50.74 -5.30 14.58
C CYS A 5 -50.56 -4.20 13.53
N ILE A 6 -51.19 -3.04 13.69
CA ILE A 6 -51.05 -1.91 12.76
C ILE A 6 -49.62 -1.31 12.86
N TYR A 7 -49.10 -1.18 14.08
CA TYR A 7 -47.72 -0.70 14.28
C TYR A 7 -46.66 -1.67 13.71
N ALA A 8 -46.87 -2.97 13.85
CA ALA A 8 -45.98 -3.97 13.28
C ALA A 8 -46.02 -3.97 11.74
N ILE A 9 -47.18 -3.80 11.15
CA ILE A 9 -47.36 -3.70 9.69
C ILE A 9 -46.73 -2.42 9.15
N VAL A 10 -46.90 -1.27 9.85
CA VAL A 10 -46.29 0.01 9.47
C VAL A 10 -44.77 -0.04 9.58
N LEU A 11 -44.21 -0.66 10.61
CA LEU A 11 -42.76 -0.86 10.76
C LEU A 11 -42.19 -1.80 9.69
N LEU A 12 -42.92 -2.84 9.29
CA LEU A 12 -42.55 -3.71 8.19
C LEU A 12 -42.61 -2.98 6.83
N TRP A 13 -43.56 -2.09 6.61
CA TRP A 13 -43.66 -1.27 5.42
C TRP A 13 -42.56 -0.19 5.37
N ILE A 14 -42.24 0.45 6.49
CA ILE A 14 -41.14 1.41 6.56
C ILE A 14 -39.79 0.70 6.34
N GLY A 15 -39.61 -0.49 6.92
CA GLY A 15 -38.44 -1.32 6.66
C GLY A 15 -38.33 -1.74 5.19
N ALA A 16 -39.43 -2.17 4.56
CA ALA A 16 -39.47 -2.54 3.15
C ALA A 16 -39.22 -1.33 2.23
N LEU A 17 -39.75 -0.16 2.54
CA LEU A 17 -39.51 1.08 1.80
C LEU A 17 -38.04 1.55 1.95
N ALA A 18 -37.46 1.41 3.13
CA ALA A 18 -36.04 1.75 3.35
C ALA A 18 -35.10 0.80 2.58
N VAL A 19 -35.42 -0.49 2.55
CA VAL A 19 -34.70 -1.49 1.75
C VAL A 19 -34.88 -1.23 0.24
N GLN A 20 -36.08 -0.84 -0.18
CA GLN A 20 -36.37 -0.51 -1.57
C GLN A 20 -35.66 0.79 -2.01
N ALA A 21 -35.64 1.82 -1.16
CA ALA A 21 -34.90 3.06 -1.41
C ALA A 21 -33.37 2.81 -1.46
N GLN A 22 -32.84 1.98 -0.56
CA GLN A 22 -31.44 1.56 -0.63
C GLN A 22 -31.13 0.74 -1.87
N ASN A 23 -32.04 -0.12 -2.32
CA ASN A 23 -31.89 -0.87 -3.56
C ASN A 23 -32.00 0.04 -4.80
N GLU A 24 -32.83 1.08 -4.77
CA GLU A 24 -32.90 2.08 -5.82
C GLU A 24 -31.65 2.96 -5.88
N GLU A 25 -31.10 3.36 -4.74
CA GLU A 25 -29.84 4.10 -4.67
C GLU A 25 -28.64 3.25 -5.13
N ARG A 26 -28.66 1.96 -4.87
CA ARG A 26 -27.74 0.97 -5.44
C ARG A 26 -27.88 0.85 -6.95
N ARG A 27 -29.10 0.68 -7.45
CA ARG A 27 -29.40 0.64 -8.88
C ARG A 27 -28.94 1.92 -9.58
N LEU A 28 -29.15 3.09 -8.97
CA LEU A 28 -28.70 4.37 -9.51
C LEU A 28 -27.17 4.44 -9.61
N SER A 29 -26.43 3.95 -8.63
CA SER A 29 -24.98 3.85 -8.68
C SER A 29 -24.47 2.91 -9.78
N PHE A 30 -25.13 1.76 -9.95
CA PHE A 30 -24.93 0.80 -11.00
C PHE A 30 -25.33 1.34 -12.38
N ASP A 31 -26.51 1.94 -12.46
CA ASP A 31 -27.04 2.51 -13.68
C ASP A 31 -26.22 3.69 -14.18
N ASN A 32 -25.66 4.50 -13.28
CA ASN A 32 -24.77 5.60 -13.66
C ASN A 32 -23.47 5.08 -14.28
N LEU A 33 -22.88 4.01 -13.72
CA LEU A 33 -21.72 3.37 -14.32
C LEU A 33 -22.09 2.72 -15.67
N TYR A 34 -23.23 2.07 -15.73
CA TYR A 34 -23.75 1.45 -16.97
C TYR A 34 -24.13 2.50 -18.02
N ARG A 35 -24.76 3.60 -17.63
CA ARG A 35 -25.09 4.70 -18.55
C ARG A 35 -23.82 5.34 -19.10
N TYR A 36 -22.85 5.62 -18.23
CA TYR A 36 -21.58 6.15 -18.68
C TYR A 36 -20.85 5.17 -19.60
N SER A 37 -20.83 3.89 -19.25
CA SER A 37 -20.25 2.86 -20.11
C SER A 37 -21.00 2.73 -21.44
N LYS A 38 -22.32 2.83 -21.44
CA LYS A 38 -23.15 2.79 -22.66
C LYS A 38 -22.94 4.03 -23.53
N ASP A 39 -22.91 5.21 -22.92
CA ASP A 39 -22.72 6.47 -23.64
C ASP A 39 -21.30 6.58 -24.22
N ALA A 40 -20.28 6.14 -23.47
CA ALA A 40 -18.90 6.06 -23.94
C ALA A 40 -18.67 4.91 -24.95
N GLN A 41 -19.51 3.87 -24.94
CA GLN A 41 -19.48 2.73 -25.87
C GLN A 41 -20.24 2.98 -27.17
N GLN A 42 -20.76 4.19 -27.44
CA GLN A 42 -21.35 4.50 -28.76
C GLN A 42 -20.35 4.37 -29.90
N VAL A 43 -19.05 4.37 -29.59
CA VAL A 43 -18.01 3.92 -30.53
C VAL A 43 -17.81 2.42 -30.32
N LYS A 44 -18.44 1.59 -31.17
CA LYS A 44 -18.21 0.15 -31.18
C LYS A 44 -16.75 -0.14 -31.50
N ASP A 45 -16.07 -0.83 -30.63
CA ASP A 45 -14.73 -1.37 -30.86
C ASP A 45 -14.77 -2.89 -30.73
N ASP A 46 -15.05 -3.54 -31.85
CA ASP A 46 -15.18 -5.00 -31.95
C ASP A 46 -13.92 -5.74 -31.46
N LYS A 47 -12.72 -5.11 -31.60
CA LYS A 47 -11.47 -5.70 -31.14
C LYS A 47 -11.38 -5.69 -29.61
N LYS A 48 -11.75 -4.56 -28.98
CA LYS A 48 -11.78 -4.42 -27.53
C LYS A 48 -12.85 -5.31 -26.91
N GLU A 49 -14.04 -5.39 -27.49
CA GLU A 49 -15.11 -6.29 -27.04
C GLU A 49 -14.69 -7.76 -27.10
N LYS A 50 -14.06 -8.18 -28.19
CA LYS A 50 -13.50 -9.53 -28.33
C LYS A 50 -12.41 -9.81 -27.29
N ALA A 51 -11.56 -8.84 -27.04
CA ALA A 51 -10.53 -8.95 -26.01
C ALA A 51 -11.14 -9.08 -24.61
N ILE A 52 -12.14 -8.28 -24.25
CA ILE A 52 -12.88 -8.41 -22.98
C ILE A 52 -13.42 -9.83 -22.82
N LYS A 53 -14.05 -10.38 -23.86
CA LYS A 53 -14.56 -11.76 -23.81
C LYS A 53 -13.43 -12.77 -23.55
N THR A 54 -12.27 -12.59 -24.16
CA THR A 54 -11.09 -13.43 -23.93
C THR A 54 -10.61 -13.35 -22.48
N PHE A 55 -10.48 -12.15 -21.93
CA PHE A 55 -10.08 -11.96 -20.53
C PHE A 55 -11.09 -12.53 -19.54
N ARG A 56 -12.39 -12.36 -19.81
CA ARG A 56 -13.45 -12.97 -18.97
C ARG A 56 -13.32 -14.49 -18.91
N ASN A 57 -13.09 -15.14 -20.06
CA ASN A 57 -12.87 -16.58 -20.13
C ASN A 57 -11.58 -16.99 -19.40
N GLN A 58 -10.53 -16.19 -19.48
CA GLN A 58 -9.30 -16.39 -18.74
C GLN A 58 -9.54 -16.38 -17.21
N TYR A 59 -10.26 -15.36 -16.71
CA TYR A 59 -10.63 -15.28 -15.29
C TYR A 59 -11.58 -16.39 -14.84
N ALA A 60 -12.36 -16.97 -15.75
CA ALA A 60 -13.17 -18.15 -15.48
C ALA A 60 -12.33 -19.43 -15.30
N THR A 61 -11.12 -19.49 -15.85
CA THR A 61 -10.23 -20.66 -15.73
C THR A 61 -9.18 -20.50 -14.63
N VAL A 62 -8.66 -19.28 -14.45
CA VAL A 62 -7.60 -19.00 -13.46
C VAL A 62 -8.07 -17.88 -12.52
N PRO A 63 -8.17 -18.16 -11.22
CA PRO A 63 -8.63 -17.14 -10.26
C PRO A 63 -7.65 -15.97 -10.18
N TYR A 64 -8.20 -14.78 -10.11
CA TYR A 64 -7.41 -13.59 -9.80
C TYR A 64 -6.83 -13.71 -8.38
N ARG A 65 -5.53 -13.50 -8.23
CA ARG A 65 -4.82 -13.63 -6.93
C ARG A 65 -5.01 -15.01 -6.28
N ALA A 66 -4.82 -16.07 -7.04
CA ALA A 66 -4.95 -17.46 -6.59
C ALA A 66 -4.19 -17.78 -5.29
N TYR A 67 -3.06 -17.10 -5.06
CA TYR A 67 -2.27 -17.27 -3.83
C TYR A 67 -3.00 -16.84 -2.55
N ASP A 68 -4.03 -15.99 -2.63
CA ASP A 68 -4.81 -15.60 -1.46
C ASP A 68 -5.66 -16.77 -0.93
N LEU A 69 -6.06 -17.72 -1.77
CA LEU A 69 -6.77 -18.92 -1.35
C LEU A 69 -5.97 -19.78 -0.38
N THR A 70 -4.65 -19.79 -0.49
CA THR A 70 -3.77 -20.56 0.41
C THR A 70 -3.78 -20.06 1.85
N LYS A 71 -4.23 -18.82 2.06
CA LYS A 71 -4.37 -18.20 3.38
C LYS A 71 -5.64 -18.65 4.11
N ILE A 72 -6.62 -19.20 3.37
CA ILE A 72 -7.90 -19.67 3.92
C ILE A 72 -7.70 -21.10 4.42
N LYS A 73 -7.50 -21.25 5.73
CA LYS A 73 -7.07 -22.53 6.35
C LYS A 73 -8.17 -23.58 6.45
N ILE A 74 -9.43 -23.16 6.63
CA ILE A 74 -10.57 -24.08 6.68
C ILE A 74 -10.70 -24.87 5.37
N SER A 75 -10.94 -26.17 5.45
CA SER A 75 -11.13 -27.03 4.27
C SER A 75 -12.54 -26.90 3.68
N VAL A 76 -12.71 -27.31 2.43
CA VAL A 76 -14.03 -27.28 1.76
C VAL A 76 -15.04 -28.22 2.45
N PRO A 77 -14.70 -29.45 2.86
CA PRO A 77 -15.62 -30.29 3.62
C PRO A 77 -16.08 -29.64 4.93
N GLU A 78 -15.20 -28.96 5.66
CA GLU A 78 -15.56 -28.25 6.89
C GLU A 78 -16.49 -27.05 6.57
N ILE A 79 -16.23 -26.31 5.49
CA ILE A 79 -17.12 -25.22 5.06
C ILE A 79 -18.53 -25.75 4.79
N LEU A 80 -18.63 -26.88 4.07
CA LEU A 80 -19.91 -27.52 3.77
C LEU A 80 -20.62 -28.01 5.03
N ALA A 81 -19.87 -28.59 5.98
CA ALA A 81 -20.44 -29.08 7.25
C ALA A 81 -21.00 -27.94 8.11
N PHE A 82 -20.45 -26.75 8.02
CA PHE A 82 -20.91 -25.58 8.78
C PHE A 82 -21.95 -24.73 8.06
N LEU A 83 -22.16 -24.93 6.77
CA LEU A 83 -23.06 -24.09 5.96
C LEU A 83 -24.53 -24.49 6.16
N ASN A 84 -25.30 -23.62 6.81
CA ASN A 84 -26.71 -23.80 7.10
C ASN A 84 -27.60 -23.56 5.85
N ASP A 85 -28.86 -24.01 5.94
CA ASP A 85 -29.86 -23.81 4.89
C ASP A 85 -30.26 -22.35 4.67
N ASP A 86 -30.07 -21.50 5.67
CA ASP A 86 -30.32 -20.05 5.60
C ASP A 86 -29.10 -19.25 5.06
N GLY A 87 -27.97 -19.92 4.86
CA GLY A 87 -26.74 -19.32 4.36
C GLY A 87 -25.77 -18.84 5.44
N THR A 88 -26.09 -19.00 6.71
CA THR A 88 -25.17 -18.71 7.83
C THR A 88 -24.20 -19.86 8.09
N PHE A 89 -23.18 -19.64 8.93
CA PHE A 89 -22.25 -20.67 9.35
C PHE A 89 -22.44 -21.08 10.81
N THR A 90 -22.70 -22.36 11.08
CA THR A 90 -22.97 -22.90 12.42
C THR A 90 -21.86 -22.62 13.41
N ASP A 91 -20.60 -22.74 12.97
CA ASP A 91 -19.42 -22.51 13.82
C ASP A 91 -19.23 -21.03 14.20
N TRP A 92 -20.01 -20.13 13.63
CA TRP A 92 -19.92 -18.68 13.87
C TRP A 92 -21.08 -18.05 14.63
N THR A 93 -22.08 -18.84 15.03
CA THR A 93 -23.30 -18.29 15.66
C THR A 93 -23.01 -17.32 16.82
N GLY A 94 -22.07 -17.66 17.70
CA GLY A 94 -21.67 -16.77 18.81
C GLY A 94 -20.87 -15.55 18.36
N ARG A 95 -19.98 -15.71 17.38
CA ARG A 95 -19.21 -14.60 16.79
C ARG A 95 -20.11 -13.63 16.05
N GLU A 96 -21.00 -14.14 15.24
CA GLU A 96 -21.96 -13.38 14.45
C GLU A 96 -22.84 -12.49 15.33
N LYS A 97 -23.45 -13.07 16.36
CA LYS A 97 -24.26 -12.34 17.33
C LYS A 97 -23.47 -11.19 17.98
N LYS A 98 -22.26 -11.48 18.45
CA LYS A 98 -21.37 -10.48 19.08
C LYS A 98 -21.01 -9.34 18.12
N VAL A 99 -20.71 -9.66 16.85
CA VAL A 99 -20.32 -8.66 15.85
C VAL A 99 -21.49 -7.78 15.45
N ILE A 100 -22.68 -8.36 15.25
CA ILE A 100 -23.90 -7.62 14.87
C ILE A 100 -24.36 -6.74 16.03
N GLU A 101 -24.43 -7.26 17.25
CA GLU A 101 -24.85 -6.52 18.44
C GLU A 101 -23.82 -5.44 18.85
N GLY A 102 -22.52 -5.74 18.71
CA GLY A 102 -21.43 -4.84 19.09
C GLY A 102 -21.28 -3.61 18.20
N LYS A 103 -21.83 -3.62 16.99
CA LYS A 103 -21.80 -2.52 16.00
C LYS A 103 -20.38 -2.00 15.69
N ASP A 104 -19.34 -2.78 15.96
CA ASP A 104 -17.97 -2.42 15.62
C ASP A 104 -17.76 -2.60 14.10
N ALA A 105 -17.56 -1.49 13.42
CA ALA A 105 -17.37 -1.48 11.97
C ALA A 105 -16.11 -2.24 11.52
N GLN A 106 -15.09 -2.31 12.37
CA GLN A 106 -13.86 -3.02 12.10
C GLN A 106 -14.06 -4.53 12.19
N GLU A 107 -14.67 -5.01 13.27
CA GLU A 107 -14.97 -6.42 13.46
C GLU A 107 -15.99 -6.92 12.42
N MET A 108 -17.00 -6.11 12.09
CA MET A 108 -17.95 -6.40 11.02
C MET A 108 -17.24 -6.57 9.66
N GLY A 109 -16.30 -5.68 9.32
CA GLY A 109 -15.54 -5.78 8.07
C GLY A 109 -14.69 -7.05 8.00
N LEU A 110 -14.06 -7.46 9.11
CA LEU A 110 -13.31 -8.72 9.19
C LEU A 110 -14.23 -9.93 9.05
N PHE A 111 -15.34 -9.92 9.76
CA PHE A 111 -16.32 -11.00 9.74
C PHE A 111 -16.87 -11.26 8.32
N ILE A 112 -17.27 -10.19 7.62
CA ILE A 112 -17.76 -10.31 6.24
C ILE A 112 -16.63 -10.76 5.30
N THR A 113 -15.40 -10.27 5.50
CA THR A 113 -14.23 -10.71 4.71
C THR A 113 -14.00 -12.21 4.87
N ASP A 114 -14.05 -12.71 6.09
CA ASP A 114 -13.88 -14.14 6.38
C ASP A 114 -14.97 -14.98 5.72
N ALA A 115 -16.24 -14.50 5.78
CA ALA A 115 -17.36 -15.16 5.13
C ALA A 115 -17.18 -15.21 3.61
N MET A 116 -16.92 -14.07 2.97
CA MET A 116 -16.70 -14.00 1.53
C MET A 116 -15.51 -14.85 1.06
N ASN A 117 -14.46 -14.94 1.87
CA ASN A 117 -13.32 -15.80 1.59
C ASN A 117 -13.68 -17.30 1.66
N ARG A 118 -14.49 -17.73 2.64
CA ARG A 118 -15.02 -19.11 2.68
C ARG A 118 -15.85 -19.42 1.45
N LEU A 119 -16.75 -18.50 1.08
CA LEU A 119 -17.60 -18.63 -0.11
C LEU A 119 -16.78 -18.67 -1.40
N TRP A 120 -15.73 -17.87 -1.50
CA TRP A 120 -14.80 -17.95 -2.61
C TRP A 120 -14.13 -19.31 -2.69
N LYS A 121 -13.57 -19.80 -1.57
CA LYS A 121 -12.92 -21.13 -1.53
C LYS A 121 -13.88 -22.25 -1.92
N LEU A 122 -15.12 -22.23 -1.44
CA LEU A 122 -16.15 -23.19 -1.84
C LEU A 122 -16.50 -23.05 -3.33
N SER A 123 -16.61 -21.82 -3.86
CA SER A 123 -16.93 -21.58 -5.26
C SER A 123 -15.85 -22.08 -6.23
N GLU A 124 -14.58 -22.11 -5.79
CA GLU A 124 -13.48 -22.61 -6.63
C GLU A 124 -13.59 -24.11 -6.94
N GLU A 125 -14.29 -24.89 -6.11
CA GLU A 125 -14.56 -26.30 -6.41
C GLU A 125 -15.48 -26.45 -7.64
N PHE A 126 -16.35 -25.49 -7.88
CA PHE A 126 -17.25 -25.48 -9.02
C PHE A 126 -16.60 -24.91 -10.30
N ARG A 127 -15.56 -24.09 -10.17
CA ARG A 127 -14.90 -23.44 -11.32
C ARG A 127 -14.43 -24.42 -12.38
N ASN A 128 -13.88 -25.53 -11.96
CA ASN A 128 -13.21 -26.49 -12.84
C ASN A 128 -13.84 -27.89 -12.77
N ASP A 129 -15.05 -28.00 -12.23
CA ASP A 129 -15.72 -29.28 -12.02
C ASP A 129 -14.83 -30.31 -11.29
N ARG A 130 -13.97 -29.80 -10.39
CA ARG A 130 -12.92 -30.59 -9.73
C ARG A 130 -13.46 -31.71 -8.83
N MET A 131 -14.72 -31.63 -8.43
CA MET A 131 -15.31 -32.61 -7.53
C MET A 131 -16.02 -33.75 -8.25
N GLY A 132 -16.13 -33.73 -9.57
CA GLY A 132 -16.93 -34.74 -10.31
C GLY A 132 -18.41 -34.74 -9.85
N VAL A 133 -18.77 -33.73 -9.09
CA VAL A 133 -20.11 -33.51 -8.57
C VAL A 133 -20.72 -32.47 -9.52
N SER A 134 -21.65 -32.89 -10.34
CA SER A 134 -22.60 -31.97 -10.93
C SER A 134 -23.04 -31.02 -9.82
N LEU A 135 -23.00 -29.72 -10.09
CA LEU A 135 -23.35 -28.65 -9.13
C LEU A 135 -24.51 -29.12 -8.28
N ASP A 136 -24.24 -29.54 -7.02
CA ASP A 136 -25.29 -29.96 -6.12
C ASP A 136 -26.22 -28.75 -5.92
N LYS A 137 -27.46 -28.90 -6.37
CA LYS A 137 -28.44 -27.81 -6.36
C LYS A 137 -28.67 -27.26 -4.96
N ASP A 138 -28.61 -28.11 -3.95
CA ASP A 138 -28.81 -27.68 -2.57
C ASP A 138 -27.59 -26.90 -2.06
N VAL A 139 -26.39 -27.35 -2.33
CA VAL A 139 -25.16 -26.61 -1.99
C VAL A 139 -25.13 -25.27 -2.73
N PHE A 140 -25.47 -25.25 -3.99
CA PHE A 140 -25.51 -24.00 -4.76
C PHE A 140 -26.55 -23.02 -4.21
N ARG A 141 -27.74 -23.52 -3.81
CA ARG A 141 -28.76 -22.67 -3.19
C ARG A 141 -28.34 -22.11 -1.84
N LYS A 142 -27.67 -22.89 -1.01
CA LYS A 142 -27.08 -22.42 0.24
C LYS A 142 -26.01 -21.36 -0.01
N LEU A 143 -25.14 -21.58 -0.99
CA LEU A 143 -24.12 -20.63 -1.40
C LEU A 143 -24.74 -19.29 -1.87
N GLN A 144 -25.79 -19.32 -2.70
CA GLN A 144 -26.51 -18.13 -3.12
C GLN A 144 -27.07 -17.35 -1.93
N LYS A 145 -27.75 -18.04 -1.01
CA LYS A 145 -28.28 -17.42 0.23
C LYS A 145 -27.18 -16.80 1.07
N SER A 146 -26.05 -17.48 1.23
CA SER A 146 -24.91 -17.00 1.98
C SER A 146 -24.31 -15.74 1.38
N ILE A 147 -24.11 -15.72 0.05
CA ILE A 147 -23.63 -14.52 -0.67
C ILE A 147 -24.58 -13.34 -0.45
N LEU A 148 -25.90 -13.56 -0.53
CA LEU A 148 -26.88 -12.52 -0.31
C LEU A 148 -26.90 -12.05 1.15
N TYR A 149 -26.80 -12.98 2.11
CA TYR A 149 -26.79 -12.65 3.53
C TYR A 149 -25.59 -11.77 3.92
N TYR A 150 -24.36 -12.26 3.67
CA TYR A 150 -23.15 -11.51 4.01
C TYR A 150 -22.95 -10.28 3.11
N GLY A 151 -23.37 -10.36 1.87
CA GLY A 151 -23.39 -9.21 0.97
C GLY A 151 -24.32 -8.08 1.48
N ASN A 152 -25.50 -8.42 1.98
CA ASN A 152 -26.40 -7.45 2.56
C ASN A 152 -25.83 -6.81 3.84
N LEU A 153 -25.14 -7.57 4.69
CA LEU A 153 -24.42 -7.01 5.83
C LEU A 153 -23.37 -5.97 5.38
N GLU A 154 -22.61 -6.25 4.34
CA GLU A 154 -21.62 -5.30 3.82
C GLU A 154 -22.25 -4.05 3.25
N VAL A 155 -23.32 -4.21 2.48
CA VAL A 155 -23.94 -3.07 1.81
C VAL A 155 -24.71 -2.17 2.76
N SER A 156 -25.38 -2.73 3.75
CA SER A 156 -26.15 -1.98 4.77
C SER A 156 -25.25 -1.30 5.81
N ARG A 157 -23.99 -1.66 5.86
CA ARG A 157 -23.02 -1.13 6.81
C ARG A 157 -22.75 0.35 6.58
N SER A 158 -23.08 1.21 7.54
CA SER A 158 -22.98 2.66 7.41
C SER A 158 -21.55 3.19 7.55
N ASN A 159 -20.75 2.61 8.45
CA ASN A 159 -19.38 3.04 8.69
C ASN A 159 -18.39 2.03 8.13
N LYS A 160 -17.78 2.34 6.98
CA LYS A 160 -16.78 1.51 6.32
C LYS A 160 -15.36 2.05 6.46
N VAL A 161 -15.19 3.26 7.00
CA VAL A 161 -13.90 3.97 7.06
C VAL A 161 -12.85 3.16 7.81
N ASN A 162 -13.20 2.61 8.96
CA ASN A 162 -12.27 1.84 9.79
C ASN A 162 -11.85 0.50 9.17
N ARG A 163 -12.48 0.10 8.06
CA ARG A 163 -12.16 -1.15 7.34
C ARG A 163 -12.18 -0.99 5.84
N PHE A 164 -11.58 0.09 5.35
CA PHE A 164 -11.47 0.30 3.92
C PHE A 164 -10.79 -0.90 3.20
N HIS A 165 -9.83 -1.57 3.84
CA HIS A 165 -9.19 -2.77 3.29
C HIS A 165 -10.22 -3.88 3.02
N ALA A 166 -11.14 -4.13 3.95
CA ALA A 166 -12.22 -5.10 3.75
C ALA A 166 -13.10 -4.70 2.57
N SER A 167 -13.63 -3.47 2.59
CA SER A 167 -14.61 -3.01 1.60
C SER A 167 -14.04 -2.76 0.21
N CYS A 168 -12.79 -2.31 0.11
CA CYS A 168 -12.21 -1.93 -1.19
C CYS A 168 -11.28 -3.00 -1.79
N PHE A 169 -10.75 -3.91 -0.98
CA PHE A 169 -9.76 -4.91 -1.43
C PHE A 169 -10.26 -6.34 -1.26
N ALA A 170 -10.50 -6.79 -0.02
CA ALA A 170 -10.72 -8.20 0.27
C ALA A 170 -12.10 -8.70 -0.23
N ILE A 171 -13.18 -8.02 0.17
CA ILE A 171 -14.54 -8.37 -0.25
C ILE A 171 -14.69 -8.28 -1.77
N PRO A 172 -14.27 -7.19 -2.46
CA PRO A 172 -14.29 -7.13 -3.92
C PRO A 172 -13.49 -8.24 -4.60
N THR A 173 -12.34 -8.64 -4.05
CA THR A 173 -11.52 -9.72 -4.60
C THR A 173 -12.25 -11.06 -4.51
N ALA A 174 -12.86 -11.37 -3.38
CA ALA A 174 -13.66 -12.58 -3.24
C ALA A 174 -14.87 -12.55 -4.17
N ALA A 175 -15.62 -11.44 -4.21
CA ALA A 175 -16.81 -11.29 -5.02
C ALA A 175 -16.54 -11.47 -6.53
N VAL A 176 -15.48 -10.85 -7.06
CA VAL A 176 -15.14 -10.99 -8.48
C VAL A 176 -14.71 -12.41 -8.82
N ASN A 177 -13.99 -13.09 -7.95
CA ASN A 177 -13.61 -14.48 -8.18
C ASN A 177 -14.81 -15.42 -8.12
N ILE A 178 -15.72 -15.24 -7.16
CA ILE A 178 -16.98 -16.00 -7.10
C ILE A 178 -17.80 -15.79 -8.39
N TYR A 179 -17.92 -14.54 -8.85
CA TYR A 179 -18.59 -14.24 -10.12
C TYR A 179 -17.99 -15.06 -11.28
N TYR A 180 -16.67 -15.12 -11.40
CA TYR A 180 -16.00 -15.86 -12.46
C TYR A 180 -16.07 -17.38 -12.30
N CYS A 181 -16.19 -17.90 -11.07
CA CYS A 181 -16.47 -19.32 -10.88
C CYS A 181 -17.78 -19.76 -11.54
N PHE A 182 -18.76 -18.86 -11.62
CA PHE A 182 -20.09 -19.09 -12.18
C PHE A 182 -20.34 -18.26 -13.45
N LEU A 183 -19.30 -17.98 -14.24
CA LEU A 183 -19.40 -17.08 -15.39
C LEU A 183 -20.54 -17.46 -16.35
N LYS A 184 -20.79 -18.75 -16.60
CA LYS A 184 -21.87 -19.23 -17.47
C LYS A 184 -23.25 -18.84 -16.94
N GLN A 185 -23.47 -18.98 -15.65
CA GLN A 185 -24.71 -18.60 -14.97
C GLN A 185 -24.86 -17.07 -14.92
N MET A 186 -23.80 -16.36 -14.62
CA MET A 186 -23.78 -14.88 -14.62
C MET A 186 -24.08 -14.32 -16.02
N ASP A 187 -23.48 -14.89 -17.06
CA ASP A 187 -23.76 -14.52 -18.45
C ASP A 187 -25.22 -14.84 -18.86
N ALA A 188 -25.83 -15.89 -18.31
CA ALA A 188 -27.25 -16.16 -18.53
C ALA A 188 -28.15 -15.11 -17.90
N VAL A 189 -27.82 -14.62 -16.71
CA VAL A 189 -28.52 -13.50 -16.06
C VAL A 189 -28.38 -12.22 -16.89
N GLU A 190 -27.15 -11.84 -17.22
CA GLU A 190 -26.86 -10.60 -17.95
C GLU A 190 -27.46 -10.55 -19.36
N ASN A 191 -27.66 -11.70 -19.97
CA ASN A 191 -28.31 -11.84 -21.30
C ASN A 191 -29.82 -12.10 -21.19
N GLY A 192 -30.44 -12.02 -20.02
CA GLY A 192 -31.86 -12.23 -19.79
C GLY A 192 -32.34 -13.66 -20.11
N LYS A 193 -31.44 -14.64 -20.04
CA LYS A 193 -31.74 -16.06 -20.39
C LYS A 193 -32.20 -16.88 -19.18
N THR A 194 -32.37 -16.29 -18.03
CA THR A 194 -32.86 -16.96 -16.83
C THR A 194 -33.98 -16.15 -16.15
N LYS A 195 -34.91 -16.88 -15.51
CA LYS A 195 -35.97 -16.31 -14.67
C LYS A 195 -35.72 -16.62 -13.17
N ASP A 196 -34.62 -17.26 -12.85
CA ASP A 196 -34.24 -17.57 -11.48
C ASP A 196 -33.86 -16.28 -10.74
N GLN A 197 -34.79 -15.77 -9.93
CA GLN A 197 -34.61 -14.50 -9.21
C GLN A 197 -33.46 -14.57 -8.23
N GLN A 198 -33.25 -15.69 -7.54
CA GLN A 198 -32.14 -15.85 -6.61
C GLN A 198 -30.78 -15.78 -7.31
N LEU A 199 -30.70 -16.31 -8.52
CA LEU A 199 -29.49 -16.19 -9.36
C LEU A 199 -29.28 -14.75 -9.85
N VAL A 200 -30.36 -14.05 -10.19
CA VAL A 200 -30.30 -12.61 -10.54
C VAL A 200 -29.78 -11.80 -9.37
N ASP A 201 -30.37 -12.00 -8.19
CA ASP A 201 -29.99 -11.27 -6.96
C ASP A 201 -28.53 -11.56 -6.58
N MET A 202 -28.07 -12.81 -6.71
CA MET A 202 -26.68 -13.18 -6.50
C MET A 202 -25.73 -12.45 -7.48
N CYS A 203 -26.10 -12.40 -8.76
CA CYS A 203 -25.29 -11.71 -9.77
C CYS A 203 -25.17 -10.23 -9.47
N GLU A 204 -26.28 -9.57 -9.17
CA GLU A 204 -26.33 -8.15 -8.79
C GLU A 204 -25.51 -7.88 -7.53
N MET A 205 -25.62 -8.73 -6.49
CA MET A 205 -24.87 -8.63 -5.26
C MET A 205 -23.36 -8.74 -5.50
N LEU A 206 -22.92 -9.75 -6.22
CA LEU A 206 -21.50 -9.95 -6.54
C LEU A 206 -20.92 -8.76 -7.32
N LYS A 207 -21.68 -8.22 -8.27
CA LYS A 207 -21.28 -7.03 -9.03
C LYS A 207 -21.20 -5.80 -8.12
N ALA A 208 -22.16 -5.60 -7.23
CA ALA A 208 -22.15 -4.49 -6.27
C ALA A 208 -20.94 -4.55 -5.33
N LEU A 209 -20.66 -5.72 -4.75
CA LEU A 209 -19.51 -5.92 -3.87
C LEU A 209 -18.19 -5.71 -4.62
N ALA A 210 -18.06 -6.24 -5.82
CA ALA A 210 -16.87 -6.07 -6.65
C ALA A 210 -16.64 -4.60 -7.04
N LEU A 211 -17.70 -3.86 -7.34
CA LEU A 211 -17.63 -2.44 -7.72
C LEU A 211 -17.08 -1.54 -6.60
N GLN A 212 -17.19 -1.94 -5.34
CA GLN A 212 -16.61 -1.19 -4.23
C GLN A 212 -15.10 -0.94 -4.40
N SER A 213 -14.40 -1.79 -5.17
CA SER A 213 -12.99 -1.55 -5.52
C SER A 213 -12.79 -0.29 -6.39
N TRP A 214 -13.79 0.13 -7.11
CA TRP A 214 -13.76 1.31 -7.99
C TRP A 214 -14.44 2.54 -7.37
N THR A 215 -15.51 2.36 -6.61
CA THR A 215 -16.35 3.46 -6.11
C THR A 215 -15.88 4.06 -4.80
N GLN A 216 -14.99 3.39 -4.07
CA GLN A 216 -14.53 3.84 -2.74
C GLN A 216 -15.69 4.25 -1.82
N PRO A 217 -16.55 3.33 -1.39
CA PRO A 217 -17.78 3.64 -0.67
C PRO A 217 -17.57 4.25 0.73
N LEU A 218 -16.35 4.58 1.08
CA LEU A 218 -15.90 5.04 2.39
C LEU A 218 -15.87 6.54 2.55
N ARG A 219 -16.07 7.29 1.47
CA ARG A 219 -15.95 8.74 1.51
C ARG A 219 -17.30 9.40 1.41
N ASN A 220 -17.61 10.21 2.43
CA ASN A 220 -18.81 11.02 2.46
C ASN A 220 -18.73 12.23 1.51
N ASP A 221 -17.55 12.58 1.04
CA ASP A 221 -17.27 13.69 0.14
C ASP A 221 -17.34 13.31 -1.35
N GLU A 222 -17.53 12.05 -1.68
CA GLU A 222 -17.72 11.61 -3.05
C GLU A 222 -19.11 11.95 -3.56
N THR A 223 -19.25 13.13 -4.11
CA THR A 223 -20.44 13.55 -4.84
C THR A 223 -20.48 12.98 -6.25
N ASP A 224 -19.32 12.61 -6.81
CA ASP A 224 -19.18 12.06 -8.14
C ASP A 224 -19.15 10.54 -8.11
N LYS A 225 -20.23 9.93 -8.59
CA LYS A 225 -20.38 8.48 -8.72
C LYS A 225 -19.74 7.90 -9.99
N ASN A 226 -19.19 8.75 -10.84
CA ASN A 226 -18.54 8.31 -12.07
C ASN A 226 -17.15 7.73 -11.79
N VAL A 227 -17.02 6.42 -11.91
CA VAL A 227 -15.74 5.73 -11.66
C VAL A 227 -14.72 5.88 -12.78
N VAL A 228 -15.12 6.39 -13.93
CA VAL A 228 -14.27 6.52 -15.12
C VAL A 228 -13.73 7.93 -15.24
N GLN A 229 -13.04 8.41 -14.19
CA GLN A 229 -12.39 9.71 -14.14
C GLN A 229 -10.97 9.57 -13.60
N ILE A 230 -9.99 10.10 -14.36
CA ILE A 230 -8.58 10.00 -14.00
C ILE A 230 -8.25 10.78 -12.70
N GLU A 231 -8.96 11.88 -12.45
CA GLU A 231 -8.75 12.71 -11.27
C GLU A 231 -9.01 11.94 -9.96
N ARG A 232 -9.87 10.95 -9.99
CA ARG A 232 -10.11 10.06 -8.83
C ARG A 232 -8.88 9.26 -8.44
N PHE A 233 -7.99 8.98 -9.39
CA PHE A 233 -6.76 8.22 -9.17
C PHE A 233 -5.57 9.11 -8.81
N ARG A 234 -5.61 10.39 -9.15
CA ARG A 234 -4.47 11.29 -8.97
C ARG A 234 -4.38 11.87 -7.56
N ASN A 235 -5.47 12.40 -7.04
CA ASN A 235 -5.44 13.28 -5.86
C ASN A 235 -6.05 12.65 -4.61
N HIS A 236 -6.20 11.35 -4.60
CA HIS A 236 -6.95 10.68 -3.57
C HIS A 236 -6.02 9.86 -2.67
N VAL A 237 -5.98 10.17 -1.39
CA VAL A 237 -5.10 9.53 -0.40
C VAL A 237 -5.19 7.99 -0.37
N TRP A 238 -6.34 7.43 -0.73
CA TRP A 238 -6.54 5.97 -0.80
C TRP A 238 -6.12 5.33 -2.14
N TRP A 239 -5.75 6.15 -3.11
CA TRP A 239 -5.30 5.71 -4.43
C TRP A 239 -3.81 5.89 -4.64
N VAL A 240 -3.15 6.67 -3.79
CA VAL A 240 -1.72 7.00 -3.93
C VAL A 240 -0.81 5.82 -3.64
N GLY A 241 0.41 5.93 -4.08
CA GLY A 241 1.48 4.99 -3.79
C GLY A 241 1.27 3.59 -4.35
N GLY A 242 0.39 3.43 -5.34
CA GLY A 242 0.10 2.14 -5.93
C GLY A 242 -0.82 1.24 -5.12
N ASN A 243 -1.33 1.67 -3.97
CA ASN A 243 -2.28 0.89 -3.17
C ASN A 243 -3.52 0.47 -3.97
N ALA A 244 -4.03 1.36 -4.83
CA ALA A 244 -5.13 1.04 -5.71
C ALA A 244 -4.77 -0.13 -6.64
N LEU A 245 -3.62 -0.04 -7.30
CA LEU A 245 -3.18 -1.05 -8.26
C LEU A 245 -2.74 -2.35 -7.58
N ALA A 246 -2.16 -2.25 -6.36
CA ALA A 246 -1.64 -3.40 -5.62
C ALA A 246 -2.73 -4.32 -5.07
N TYR A 247 -3.79 -3.73 -4.53
CA TYR A 247 -4.73 -4.47 -3.68
C TYR A 247 -6.14 -4.54 -4.23
N ARG A 248 -6.52 -3.66 -5.14
CA ARG A 248 -7.87 -3.63 -5.71
C ARG A 248 -7.96 -4.51 -6.97
N PRO A 249 -9.02 -5.30 -7.13
CA PRO A 249 -9.21 -6.14 -8.32
C PRO A 249 -9.76 -5.31 -9.50
N LEU A 250 -9.06 -4.21 -9.87
CA LEU A 250 -9.56 -3.24 -10.84
C LEU A 250 -9.78 -3.84 -12.23
N LEU A 251 -8.78 -4.55 -12.78
CA LEU A 251 -8.86 -5.12 -14.11
C LEU A 251 -9.94 -6.22 -14.24
N PRO A 252 -9.99 -7.25 -13.35
CA PRO A 252 -11.04 -8.25 -13.45
C PRO A 252 -12.44 -7.67 -13.23
N VAL A 253 -12.60 -6.61 -12.42
CA VAL A 253 -13.88 -5.91 -12.26
C VAL A 253 -14.26 -5.14 -13.52
N ALA A 254 -13.33 -4.45 -14.17
CA ALA A 254 -13.58 -3.78 -15.45
C ALA A 254 -14.04 -4.81 -16.53
N MET A 255 -13.41 -5.99 -16.57
CA MET A 255 -13.80 -7.08 -17.45
C MET A 255 -15.17 -7.68 -17.08
N MET A 256 -15.49 -7.80 -15.78
CA MET A 256 -16.81 -8.21 -15.29
C MET A 256 -17.91 -7.27 -15.82
N TYR A 257 -17.68 -5.96 -15.75
CA TYR A 257 -18.60 -4.94 -16.25
C TYR A 257 -18.59 -4.78 -17.77
N ARG A 258 -17.71 -5.48 -18.49
CA ARG A 258 -17.51 -5.35 -19.95
C ARG A 258 -17.28 -3.90 -20.37
N SER A 259 -16.62 -3.12 -19.50
CA SER A 259 -16.46 -1.67 -19.67
C SER A 259 -15.14 -1.33 -20.34
N ILE A 260 -15.20 -0.99 -21.61
CA ILE A 260 -14.06 -0.45 -22.37
C ILE A 260 -13.49 0.80 -21.68
N PRO A 261 -14.29 1.81 -21.26
CA PRO A 261 -13.77 3.00 -20.59
C PRO A 261 -13.04 2.71 -19.28
N MET A 262 -13.49 1.72 -18.49
CA MET A 262 -12.76 1.34 -17.28
C MET A 262 -11.39 0.76 -17.60
N VAL A 263 -11.28 -0.06 -18.64
CA VAL A 263 -9.98 -0.60 -19.06
C VAL A 263 -9.09 0.50 -19.66
N ASP A 264 -9.64 1.37 -20.50
CA ASP A 264 -8.91 2.52 -21.05
C ASP A 264 -8.33 3.41 -19.94
N LEU A 265 -9.15 3.74 -18.94
CA LEU A 265 -8.71 4.51 -17.77
C LEU A 265 -7.62 3.77 -16.98
N LEU A 266 -7.79 2.47 -16.76
CA LEU A 266 -6.83 1.69 -15.98
C LEU A 266 -5.45 1.65 -16.66
N VAL A 267 -5.40 1.59 -17.98
CA VAL A 267 -4.15 1.69 -18.76
C VAL A 267 -3.50 3.05 -18.56
N GLN A 268 -4.28 4.14 -18.62
CA GLN A 268 -3.77 5.50 -18.37
C GLN A 268 -3.23 5.64 -16.94
N VAL A 269 -3.96 5.12 -15.96
CA VAL A 269 -3.53 5.14 -14.54
C VAL A 269 -2.26 4.32 -14.33
N ALA A 270 -2.18 3.12 -14.92
CA ALA A 270 -1.00 2.28 -14.79
C ALA A 270 0.24 2.92 -15.43
N GLN A 271 0.10 3.52 -16.60
CA GLN A 271 1.20 4.20 -17.29
C GLN A 271 1.58 5.51 -16.60
N GLY A 272 0.60 6.35 -16.25
CA GLY A 272 0.82 7.63 -15.56
C GLY A 272 1.33 7.45 -14.12
N GLY A 273 0.98 6.33 -13.47
CA GLY A 273 1.45 6.02 -12.12
C GLY A 273 2.94 5.63 -12.03
N ILE A 274 3.57 5.28 -13.16
CA ILE A 274 5.03 5.13 -13.23
C ILE A 274 5.62 6.52 -13.49
N SER A 275 5.60 7.36 -12.48
CA SER A 275 6.07 8.73 -12.48
C SER A 275 6.69 9.06 -11.11
N TYR A 276 7.34 10.21 -11.02
CA TYR A 276 7.94 10.67 -9.77
C TYR A 276 7.28 11.95 -9.24
N THR A 277 7.46 12.18 -7.96
CA THR A 277 7.05 13.39 -7.24
C THR A 277 8.24 14.04 -6.53
N SER A 278 8.05 15.26 -6.04
CA SER A 278 9.01 15.97 -5.18
C SER A 278 8.27 17.04 -4.38
N GLN A 279 8.95 17.71 -3.44
CA GLN A 279 8.37 18.84 -2.71
C GLN A 279 7.78 19.90 -3.66
N ASN A 280 8.47 20.19 -4.77
CA ASN A 280 8.06 21.23 -5.70
C ASN A 280 6.90 20.81 -6.61
N THR A 281 6.74 19.53 -6.87
CA THR A 281 5.73 18.98 -7.78
C THR A 281 4.63 18.21 -7.07
N TYR A 282 4.62 18.21 -5.74
CA TYR A 282 3.69 17.41 -4.93
C TYR A 282 2.23 17.57 -5.35
N ASN A 283 1.78 18.80 -5.56
CA ASN A 283 0.39 19.09 -5.91
C ASN A 283 0.04 18.80 -7.39
N THR A 284 1.04 18.67 -8.25
CA THR A 284 0.86 18.47 -9.70
C THR A 284 1.26 17.07 -10.17
N ALA A 285 1.97 16.32 -9.34
CA ALA A 285 2.35 14.94 -9.63
C ALA A 285 1.11 14.05 -9.85
N PHE A 286 1.27 13.03 -10.66
CA PHE A 286 0.20 12.06 -10.89
C PHE A 286 -0.18 11.38 -9.56
N TRP A 287 0.80 10.93 -8.79
CA TRP A 287 0.66 10.51 -7.40
C TRP A 287 1.57 11.32 -6.50
N THR A 288 1.05 11.69 -5.34
CA THR A 288 1.80 12.42 -4.31
C THR A 288 2.74 11.51 -3.51
N GLU A 289 2.64 10.22 -3.66
CA GLU A 289 3.45 9.20 -3.00
C GLU A 289 3.96 8.22 -4.05
N GLY A 290 5.05 7.52 -3.76
CA GLY A 290 5.71 6.61 -4.68
C GLY A 290 7.15 7.03 -4.95
N CYS A 291 7.61 6.91 -6.19
CA CYS A 291 8.97 7.32 -6.56
C CYS A 291 9.17 8.83 -6.39
N THR A 292 10.33 9.24 -5.87
CA THR A 292 10.71 10.65 -5.76
C THR A 292 11.76 11.03 -6.82
N ALA A 293 11.82 12.33 -7.13
CA ALA A 293 12.68 12.85 -8.19
C ALA A 293 14.17 12.56 -7.97
N ASP A 294 14.60 12.40 -6.72
CA ASP A 294 15.97 12.04 -6.35
C ASP A 294 16.26 10.53 -6.38
N GLY A 295 15.26 9.70 -6.72
CA GLY A 295 15.38 8.26 -6.84
C GLY A 295 15.12 7.49 -5.54
N ALA A 296 14.61 8.16 -4.51
CA ALA A 296 14.08 7.50 -3.31
C ALA A 296 12.56 7.28 -3.43
N GLY A 297 11.85 7.29 -2.32
CA GLY A 297 10.42 7.11 -2.32
C GLY A 297 9.72 7.64 -1.09
N TRP A 298 8.45 8.01 -1.29
CA TRP A 298 7.55 8.48 -0.24
C TRP A 298 6.35 7.57 -0.03
N GLY A 299 5.85 7.57 1.20
CA GLY A 299 4.57 6.96 1.55
C GLY A 299 3.98 7.59 2.80
N HIS A 300 2.66 7.63 2.87
CA HIS A 300 1.89 8.27 3.93
C HIS A 300 2.23 9.77 4.14
N GLY A 301 2.38 10.48 3.03
CA GLY A 301 2.84 11.84 2.98
C GLY A 301 4.30 11.95 2.51
N MET A 302 4.95 13.04 2.85
CA MET A 302 6.35 13.28 2.47
C MET A 302 7.30 12.65 3.47
N GLN A 303 7.24 11.34 3.65
CA GLN A 303 8.16 10.61 4.52
C GLN A 303 8.83 9.47 3.76
N CYS A 304 10.06 9.15 4.14
CA CYS A 304 10.83 8.11 3.52
C CYS A 304 10.12 6.75 3.60
N LEU A 305 9.83 6.18 2.45
CA LEU A 305 9.25 4.84 2.32
C LEU A 305 9.80 4.14 1.06
N VAL A 306 11.10 4.04 0.95
CA VAL A 306 11.82 3.48 -0.23
C VAL A 306 11.36 2.06 -0.53
N TRP A 307 11.14 1.25 0.50
CA TRP A 307 10.81 -0.17 0.38
C TRP A 307 9.30 -0.45 0.31
N GLY A 308 8.48 0.56 0.18
CA GLY A 308 7.03 0.46 0.17
C GLY A 308 6.38 0.83 -1.17
N TYR A 309 5.73 1.97 -1.20
CA TYR A 309 4.86 2.40 -2.29
C TYR A 309 5.52 2.53 -3.67
N PRO A 310 6.79 2.95 -3.81
CA PRO A 310 7.45 2.94 -5.12
C PRO A 310 7.46 1.55 -5.75
N ILE A 311 7.75 0.54 -4.94
CA ILE A 311 7.80 -0.86 -5.38
C ILE A 311 6.40 -1.37 -5.68
N ASP A 312 5.45 -1.18 -4.77
CA ASP A 312 4.07 -1.65 -4.94
C ASP A 312 3.41 -1.00 -6.16
N GLY A 313 3.55 0.31 -6.31
CA GLY A 313 3.02 1.05 -7.44
C GLY A 313 3.63 0.59 -8.75
N GLY A 314 4.96 0.54 -8.82
CA GLY A 314 5.71 0.14 -10.02
C GLY A 314 5.40 -1.29 -10.46
N ILE A 315 5.47 -2.27 -9.55
CA ILE A 315 5.19 -3.68 -9.87
C ILE A 315 3.74 -3.84 -10.38
N ASN A 316 2.78 -3.24 -9.72
CA ASN A 316 1.38 -3.45 -10.06
C ASN A 316 0.96 -2.67 -11.32
N ALA A 317 1.53 -1.51 -11.57
CA ALA A 317 1.39 -0.84 -12.86
C ALA A 317 1.95 -1.70 -14.01
N LEU A 318 3.15 -2.23 -13.85
CA LEU A 318 3.76 -3.16 -14.81
C LEU A 318 2.95 -4.47 -14.97
N ASN A 319 2.30 -4.97 -13.90
CA ASN A 319 1.43 -6.14 -13.97
C ASN A 319 0.18 -5.87 -14.80
N ILE A 320 -0.45 -4.71 -14.63
CA ILE A 320 -1.64 -4.33 -15.40
C ILE A 320 -1.28 -4.16 -16.87
N LEU A 321 -0.24 -3.38 -17.17
CA LEU A 321 0.23 -3.19 -18.55
C LEU A 321 0.67 -4.53 -19.18
N GLY A 322 1.35 -5.38 -18.40
CA GLY A 322 1.79 -6.71 -18.84
C GLY A 322 0.64 -7.66 -19.13
N ALA A 323 -0.43 -7.64 -18.30
CA ALA A 323 -1.62 -8.44 -18.54
C ALA A 323 -2.35 -8.07 -19.83
N LEU A 324 -2.21 -6.82 -20.26
CA LEU A 324 -2.86 -6.28 -21.46
C LEU A 324 -1.99 -6.36 -22.73
N LYS A 325 -0.76 -6.90 -22.65
CA LYS A 325 0.10 -7.14 -23.82
C LYS A 325 -0.60 -7.99 -24.87
N ASN A 326 -0.31 -7.71 -26.13
CA ASN A 326 -0.92 -8.36 -27.30
C ASN A 326 -2.45 -8.21 -27.38
N SER A 327 -3.04 -7.27 -26.65
CA SER A 327 -4.44 -6.88 -26.75
C SER A 327 -4.58 -5.50 -27.41
N PRO A 328 -5.80 -5.03 -27.69
CA PRO A 328 -6.01 -3.65 -28.17
C PRO A 328 -5.55 -2.56 -27.17
N TRP A 329 -5.24 -2.93 -25.95
CA TRP A 329 -4.71 -2.05 -24.91
C TRP A 329 -3.20 -2.20 -24.67
N ASP A 330 -2.52 -2.90 -25.57
CA ASP A 330 -1.06 -3.03 -25.46
C ASP A 330 -0.39 -1.64 -25.50
N LYS A 331 0.43 -1.37 -24.51
CA LYS A 331 1.20 -0.12 -24.39
C LYS A 331 2.66 -0.42 -24.06
N LYS A 332 3.54 0.24 -24.77
CA LYS A 332 4.95 0.27 -24.44
C LYS A 332 5.19 1.21 -23.24
N LEU A 333 6.24 0.97 -22.50
CA LEU A 333 6.72 1.95 -21.53
C LEU A 333 7.19 3.21 -22.27
N THR A 334 6.85 4.37 -21.73
CA THR A 334 7.37 5.65 -22.23
C THR A 334 8.78 5.87 -21.73
N ASP A 335 9.52 6.81 -22.35
CA ASP A 335 10.85 7.20 -21.87
C ASP A 335 10.79 7.72 -20.44
N GLU A 336 9.74 8.43 -20.06
CA GLU A 336 9.50 8.89 -18.69
C GLU A 336 9.31 7.71 -17.72
N ASN A 337 8.55 6.68 -18.11
CA ASN A 337 8.38 5.49 -17.30
C ASN A 337 9.72 4.75 -17.08
N ILE A 338 10.51 4.61 -18.15
CA ILE A 338 11.82 3.97 -18.10
C ILE A 338 12.76 4.75 -17.19
N GLU A 339 12.83 6.07 -17.37
CA GLU A 339 13.69 6.92 -16.56
C GLU A 339 13.29 6.92 -15.08
N THR A 340 11.98 6.98 -14.78
CA THR A 340 11.47 6.88 -13.40
C THR A 340 11.89 5.57 -12.74
N LEU A 341 11.72 4.43 -13.43
CA LEU A 341 12.08 3.11 -12.90
C LEU A 341 13.59 2.99 -12.68
N LEU A 342 14.39 3.42 -13.65
CA LEU A 342 15.85 3.39 -13.53
C LEU A 342 16.35 4.33 -12.43
N ASN A 343 15.79 5.54 -12.33
CA ASN A 343 16.15 6.48 -11.28
C ASN A 343 15.85 5.93 -9.88
N PHE A 344 14.68 5.30 -9.71
CA PHE A 344 14.32 4.64 -8.46
C PHE A 344 15.26 3.46 -8.14
N ILE A 345 15.58 2.61 -9.11
CA ILE A 345 16.50 1.48 -8.92
C ILE A 345 17.90 1.98 -8.54
N ARG A 346 18.39 3.01 -9.23
CA ARG A 346 19.67 3.65 -8.94
C ARG A 346 19.68 4.28 -7.54
N GLY A 347 18.65 5.04 -7.21
CA GLY A 347 18.51 5.70 -5.92
C GLY A 347 18.37 4.71 -4.77
N SER A 348 17.50 3.72 -4.89
CA SER A 348 17.31 2.70 -3.86
C SER A 348 18.58 1.88 -3.59
N ASN A 349 19.46 1.73 -4.57
CA ASN A 349 20.74 1.05 -4.37
C ASN A 349 21.66 1.75 -3.36
N TRP A 350 21.55 3.07 -3.20
CA TRP A 350 22.32 3.80 -2.20
C TRP A 350 21.97 3.42 -0.76
N TYR A 351 20.77 2.88 -0.56
CA TYR A 351 20.31 2.37 0.74
C TYR A 351 20.65 0.88 0.96
N TYR A 352 21.37 0.26 0.01
CA TYR A 352 21.95 -1.08 0.16
C TYR A 352 23.45 -1.01 0.39
N TYR A 353 23.94 -1.87 1.25
CA TYR A 353 25.37 -2.07 1.42
C TYR A 353 25.72 -3.55 1.65
N LYS A 354 26.58 -4.09 0.78
CA LYS A 354 27.01 -5.50 0.83
C LYS A 354 25.82 -6.47 1.01
N GLY A 355 24.76 -6.24 0.26
CA GLY A 355 23.53 -7.06 0.26
C GLY A 355 22.63 -6.87 1.49
N ASN A 356 22.88 -5.85 2.29
CA ASN A 356 22.03 -5.48 3.41
C ASN A 356 21.37 -4.12 3.14
N ILE A 357 20.11 -3.97 3.55
CA ILE A 357 19.42 -2.69 3.53
C ILE A 357 19.82 -1.87 4.74
N THR A 358 19.87 -0.55 4.57
CA THR A 358 20.13 0.36 5.68
C THR A 358 18.97 0.30 6.68
N PRO A 359 19.23 0.01 7.96
CA PRO A 359 18.19 -0.05 8.97
C PRO A 359 17.67 1.35 9.34
N TYR A 360 16.47 1.41 9.91
CA TYR A 360 15.82 2.60 10.49
C TYR A 360 15.55 3.76 9.52
N ILE A 361 15.57 3.51 8.22
CA ILE A 361 15.29 4.54 7.20
C ILE A 361 13.80 4.67 6.93
N ASP A 362 13.08 3.54 6.94
CA ASP A 362 11.64 3.52 6.77
C ASP A 362 10.96 2.50 7.70
N ARG A 363 9.62 2.49 7.73
CA ARG A 363 8.84 1.59 8.59
C ARG A 363 9.14 0.11 8.39
N PHE A 364 9.60 -0.30 7.22
CA PHE A 364 9.91 -1.70 6.94
C PHE A 364 11.28 -2.09 7.47
N THR A 365 12.19 -1.13 7.59
CA THR A 365 13.55 -1.34 8.08
C THR A 365 13.70 -1.08 9.57
N ALA A 366 12.69 -0.50 10.22
CA ALA A 366 12.62 -0.28 11.66
C ALA A 366 12.00 -1.44 12.45
N ARG A 367 11.72 -2.58 11.82
CA ARG A 367 11.12 -3.75 12.45
C ARG A 367 12.17 -4.82 12.76
N TYR A 368 11.85 -5.71 13.72
CA TYR A 368 12.71 -6.83 14.14
C TYR A 368 13.12 -7.81 13.02
N THR A 369 12.49 -7.77 11.88
CA THR A 369 12.80 -8.66 10.75
C THR A 369 12.96 -7.89 9.44
N PRO A 370 14.02 -7.09 9.28
CA PRO A 370 14.23 -6.33 8.05
C PRO A 370 14.53 -7.22 6.83
N ALA A 371 14.87 -8.48 7.05
CA ALA A 371 15.42 -9.39 6.03
C ALA A 371 14.49 -9.74 4.86
N LYS A 372 13.21 -9.34 4.89
CA LYS A 372 12.26 -9.66 3.81
C LYS A 372 12.01 -8.50 2.85
N VAL A 373 12.62 -7.36 3.09
CA VAL A 373 12.32 -6.13 2.33
C VAL A 373 13.10 -6.07 1.02
N ASP A 374 14.32 -6.54 1.03
CA ASP A 374 15.23 -6.61 -0.13
C ASP A 374 14.67 -7.41 -1.32
N ILE A 375 13.90 -8.45 -1.06
CA ILE A 375 13.25 -9.28 -2.09
C ILE A 375 12.31 -8.46 -2.99
N ARG A 376 11.67 -7.42 -2.47
CA ARG A 376 10.67 -6.64 -3.19
C ARG A 376 11.28 -5.80 -4.32
N THR A 377 12.41 -5.14 -4.07
CA THR A 377 13.11 -4.37 -5.11
C THR A 377 13.68 -5.28 -6.18
N LEU A 378 14.20 -6.44 -5.78
CA LEU A 378 14.68 -7.45 -6.73
C LEU A 378 13.55 -7.92 -7.65
N ALA A 379 12.33 -8.03 -7.14
CA ALA A 379 11.16 -8.44 -7.92
C ALA A 379 10.82 -7.44 -9.04
N ILE A 380 10.99 -6.14 -8.82
CA ILE A 380 10.85 -5.13 -9.89
C ILE A 380 11.89 -5.39 -10.98
N VAL A 381 13.17 -5.51 -10.61
CA VAL A 381 14.26 -5.66 -11.59
C VAL A 381 14.13 -6.97 -12.37
N ASP A 382 13.82 -8.06 -11.69
CA ASP A 382 13.56 -9.35 -12.35
C ASP A 382 12.41 -9.23 -13.35
N LYS A 383 11.33 -8.52 -12.98
CA LYS A 383 10.19 -8.27 -13.86
C LYS A 383 10.54 -7.42 -15.08
N LEU A 384 11.34 -6.37 -14.89
CA LEU A 384 11.80 -5.52 -16.00
C LEU A 384 12.64 -6.32 -16.99
N LEU A 385 13.59 -7.13 -16.49
CA LEU A 385 14.45 -7.94 -17.33
C LEU A 385 13.70 -9.08 -18.05
N LYS A 386 12.67 -9.65 -17.41
CA LYS A 386 11.89 -10.76 -17.95
C LYS A 386 10.82 -10.30 -18.91
N ASP A 387 9.96 -9.37 -18.44
CA ASP A 387 8.70 -9.06 -19.12
C ASP A 387 8.79 -7.78 -19.97
N TRP A 388 9.80 -6.91 -19.72
CA TRP A 388 9.93 -5.59 -20.33
C TRP A 388 11.31 -5.34 -20.94
N SER A 389 12.09 -6.41 -21.14
CA SER A 389 13.47 -6.31 -21.63
C SER A 389 13.62 -5.47 -22.91
N ASP A 390 12.64 -5.55 -23.81
CA ASP A 390 12.67 -4.82 -25.08
C ASP A 390 12.53 -3.30 -24.94
N SER A 391 12.10 -2.83 -23.77
CA SER A 391 11.99 -1.41 -23.46
C SER A 391 13.35 -0.79 -23.06
N PHE A 392 14.36 -1.59 -22.78
CA PHE A 392 15.66 -1.14 -22.27
C PHE A 392 16.79 -1.35 -23.28
N THR A 393 17.71 -0.40 -23.33
CA THR A 393 18.95 -0.51 -24.10
C THR A 393 19.85 -1.62 -23.54
N PRO A 394 20.83 -2.13 -24.31
CA PRO A 394 21.79 -3.11 -23.79
C PRO A 394 22.55 -2.61 -22.55
N VAL A 395 22.88 -1.32 -22.49
CA VAL A 395 23.56 -0.69 -21.34
C VAL A 395 22.66 -0.73 -20.11
N GLN A 396 21.39 -0.28 -20.23
CA GLN A 396 20.43 -0.32 -19.15
C GLN A 396 20.13 -1.75 -18.65
N LYS A 397 20.03 -2.72 -19.56
CA LYS A 397 19.89 -4.14 -19.18
C LYS A 397 21.07 -4.65 -18.37
N ASN A 398 22.28 -4.26 -18.75
CA ASN A 398 23.47 -4.63 -18.02
C ASN A 398 23.49 -3.98 -16.63
N GLU A 399 23.11 -2.72 -16.53
CA GLU A 399 22.95 -2.01 -15.27
C GLU A 399 21.95 -2.73 -14.33
N LEU A 400 20.79 -3.10 -14.84
CA LEU A 400 19.79 -3.86 -14.08
C LEU A 400 20.30 -5.21 -13.57
N ARG A 401 21.10 -5.92 -14.39
CA ARG A 401 21.75 -7.18 -13.98
C ARG A 401 22.79 -6.96 -12.90
N CYS A 402 23.58 -5.90 -13.00
CA CYS A 402 24.56 -5.53 -11.98
C CYS A 402 23.86 -5.23 -10.63
N PHE A 403 22.76 -4.48 -10.67
CA PHE A 403 21.95 -4.25 -9.47
C PHE A 403 21.52 -5.55 -8.80
N LEU A 404 20.99 -6.51 -9.54
CA LEU A 404 20.61 -7.82 -9.00
C LEU A 404 21.80 -8.58 -8.38
N HIS A 405 22.96 -8.41 -8.96
CA HIS A 405 24.18 -9.05 -8.47
C HIS A 405 24.57 -8.51 -7.10
N ASP A 406 24.65 -7.19 -6.97
CA ASP A 406 24.99 -6.50 -5.73
C ASP A 406 23.97 -6.80 -4.62
N ALA A 407 22.70 -6.69 -4.92
CA ALA A 407 21.62 -6.92 -3.96
C ALA A 407 21.51 -8.38 -3.48
N ARG A 408 22.06 -9.35 -4.24
CA ARG A 408 22.13 -10.76 -3.84
C ARG A 408 23.40 -11.13 -3.06
N LYS A 409 24.13 -10.18 -2.51
CA LYS A 409 25.40 -10.39 -1.78
C LYS A 409 26.54 -10.97 -2.63
N ARG A 410 26.45 -10.80 -3.90
CA ARG A 410 27.46 -11.26 -4.84
C ARG A 410 28.28 -10.06 -5.26
N LEU A 411 29.07 -9.52 -4.34
CA LEU A 411 30.08 -8.48 -4.60
C LEU A 411 31.10 -9.00 -5.62
N ILE A 412 30.66 -9.20 -6.82
CA ILE A 412 31.54 -9.48 -7.94
C ILE A 412 31.68 -8.15 -8.65
N SER A 413 32.90 -7.64 -8.70
CA SER A 413 33.24 -6.60 -9.65
C SER A 413 32.94 -7.14 -11.04
N MET A 414 31.81 -6.77 -11.58
CA MET A 414 31.51 -7.05 -12.98
C MET A 414 32.27 -6.00 -13.79
N ASN A 415 33.23 -6.44 -14.56
CA ASN A 415 34.09 -5.60 -15.37
C ASN A 415 33.36 -4.40 -15.97
N GLY A 416 33.70 -3.23 -15.46
CA GLY A 416 33.31 -1.94 -16.02
C GLY A 416 32.01 -1.32 -15.54
N TYR A 417 31.27 -1.87 -14.57
CA TYR A 417 29.95 -1.36 -14.23
C TYR A 417 29.67 -1.08 -12.77
N SER A 418 30.28 -1.82 -11.85
CA SER A 418 29.75 -1.91 -10.52
C SER A 418 30.05 -0.71 -9.64
N ASP A 419 31.24 -0.19 -9.70
CA ASP A 419 31.70 0.57 -8.56
C ASP A 419 31.62 2.09 -8.77
N GLY A 420 31.68 2.57 -10.01
CA GLY A 420 31.65 4.01 -10.29
C GLY A 420 30.29 4.67 -10.15
N MET A 421 29.21 3.94 -10.35
CA MET A 421 27.86 4.49 -10.43
C MET A 421 27.20 4.67 -9.07
N TYR A 422 27.59 3.85 -8.09
CA TYR A 422 27.06 3.87 -6.73
C TYR A 422 28.14 4.21 -5.70
N ASN A 423 29.29 4.65 -6.13
CA ASN A 423 30.38 5.11 -5.29
C ASN A 423 30.39 6.63 -5.23
N GLY A 424 30.76 7.16 -4.09
CA GLY A 424 30.84 8.58 -3.83
C GLY A 424 29.81 9.05 -2.82
N THR A 425 29.25 10.23 -3.06
CA THR A 425 28.28 10.86 -2.17
C THR A 425 27.02 11.24 -2.93
N ARG A 426 25.85 11.08 -2.29
CA ARG A 426 24.55 11.45 -2.86
C ARG A 426 23.66 12.11 -1.82
N TRP A 427 23.04 13.21 -2.23
CA TRP A 427 22.03 13.92 -1.47
C TRP A 427 20.64 13.55 -1.96
N PHE A 428 19.80 13.00 -1.07
CA PHE A 428 18.40 12.72 -1.31
C PHE A 428 17.56 13.86 -0.72
N PHE A 429 17.34 14.87 -1.54
CA PHE A 429 16.73 16.12 -1.09
C PHE A 429 15.24 16.02 -0.77
N ASN A 430 14.58 14.94 -1.18
CA ASN A 430 13.19 14.69 -0.82
C ASN A 430 13.06 14.01 0.55
N ASN A 431 14.09 13.30 1.00
CA ASN A 431 14.09 12.56 2.27
C ASN A 431 15.04 13.15 3.32
N ASP A 432 15.75 14.21 2.97
CA ASP A 432 16.78 14.82 3.82
C ASP A 432 17.89 13.83 4.25
N ASP A 433 18.27 12.90 3.34
CA ASP A 433 19.31 11.90 3.56
C ASP A 433 20.60 12.23 2.80
N LEU A 434 21.73 12.26 3.49
CA LEU A 434 23.05 12.29 2.87
C LEU A 434 23.71 10.93 2.99
N ILE A 435 24.08 10.33 1.87
CA ILE A 435 24.72 9.01 1.83
C ILE A 435 26.09 9.10 1.16
N LYS A 436 27.07 8.43 1.76
CA LYS A 436 28.35 8.11 1.16
C LYS A 436 28.53 6.61 1.10
N LYS A 437 28.93 6.12 -0.07
CA LYS A 437 29.08 4.69 -0.32
C LYS A 437 30.33 4.42 -1.16
N ASN A 438 31.08 3.40 -0.79
CA ASN A 438 32.18 2.82 -1.58
C ASN A 438 32.35 1.33 -1.21
N ASP A 439 33.38 0.68 -1.75
CA ASP A 439 33.71 -0.73 -1.50
C ASP A 439 34.11 -1.03 -0.05
N ARG A 440 34.58 -0.02 0.70
CA ARG A 440 35.09 -0.17 2.05
C ARG A 440 34.08 0.11 3.13
N TYR A 441 33.15 1.08 2.90
CA TYR A 441 32.17 1.51 3.89
C TYR A 441 30.95 2.19 3.25
N HIS A 442 29.91 2.27 4.07
CA HIS A 442 28.69 3.01 3.80
C HIS A 442 28.40 3.92 5.02
N MET A 443 28.14 5.18 4.76
CA MET A 443 27.74 6.16 5.76
C MET A 443 26.42 6.80 5.35
N ILE A 444 25.54 6.99 6.30
CA ILE A 444 24.29 7.74 6.10
C ILE A 444 24.09 8.73 7.24
N VAL A 445 23.57 9.90 6.89
CA VAL A 445 22.98 10.86 7.81
C VAL A 445 21.52 11.02 7.43
N ASN A 446 20.61 10.65 8.33
CA ASN A 446 19.18 10.80 8.15
C ASN A 446 18.69 12.00 8.96
N MET A 447 18.17 12.99 8.28
CA MET A 447 17.66 14.24 8.84
C MET A 447 16.17 14.38 8.55
N ALA A 448 15.51 15.34 9.17
CA ALA A 448 14.17 15.75 8.82
C ALA A 448 14.02 17.27 8.91
N SER A 449 13.25 17.81 7.99
CA SER A 449 12.84 19.20 7.98
C SER A 449 11.31 19.31 7.99
N VAL A 450 10.79 20.52 7.98
CA VAL A 450 9.35 20.74 7.77
C VAL A 450 8.86 20.18 6.43
N ARG A 451 9.75 19.93 5.49
CA ARG A 451 9.43 19.38 4.16
C ARG A 451 9.40 17.87 4.11
N CYS A 452 10.08 17.19 5.03
CA CYS A 452 10.19 15.75 5.07
C CYS A 452 9.84 15.25 6.47
N ASP A 453 8.90 14.31 6.53
CA ASP A 453 8.54 13.66 7.78
C ASP A 453 9.57 12.58 8.10
N GLY A 454 9.76 12.31 9.38
CA GLY A 454 10.57 11.21 9.84
C GLY A 454 9.84 9.87 9.67
N LEU A 455 10.34 8.85 10.34
CA LEU A 455 9.84 7.49 10.24
C LEU A 455 8.39 7.36 10.74
N GLU A 456 7.56 6.65 9.99
CA GLU A 456 6.17 6.37 10.33
C GLU A 456 6.03 5.62 11.67
N SER A 457 4.99 5.99 12.44
CA SER A 457 4.70 5.43 13.76
C SER A 457 3.43 4.57 13.85
N ALA A 458 2.71 4.37 12.75
CA ALA A 458 1.40 3.71 12.76
C ALA A 458 1.44 2.19 12.95
N VAL A 459 2.60 1.60 13.13
CA VAL A 459 2.75 0.14 13.24
C VAL A 459 3.37 -0.22 14.56
N ALA A 460 2.61 -0.85 15.43
CA ALA A 460 2.97 -1.17 16.81
C ALA A 460 4.39 -1.75 17.00
N ALA A 461 4.89 -2.54 16.05
CA ALA A 461 6.24 -3.10 16.15
C ALA A 461 7.38 -2.11 15.83
N ALA A 462 7.08 -0.93 15.31
CA ALA A 462 8.06 0.10 14.98
C ALA A 462 7.94 1.34 15.86
N ASP A 463 6.92 1.41 16.70
CA ASP A 463 6.52 2.62 17.42
C ASP A 463 7.62 3.14 18.36
N GLU A 464 8.40 2.24 18.94
CA GLU A 464 9.50 2.62 19.83
C GLU A 464 10.72 3.15 19.06
N TYR A 465 10.96 2.66 17.85
CA TYR A 465 12.16 2.95 17.07
C TYR A 465 11.97 4.08 16.05
N ASN A 466 10.76 4.58 15.88
CA ASN A 466 10.47 5.62 14.91
C ASN A 466 10.69 7.04 15.43
N PHE A 467 10.97 7.21 16.72
CA PHE A 467 11.02 8.52 17.36
C PHE A 467 12.24 9.34 16.95
N TYR A 468 13.41 8.73 16.94
CA TYR A 468 14.68 9.45 16.74
C TYR A 468 15.35 9.30 15.36
N PRO A 469 15.02 8.34 14.50
CA PRO A 469 15.84 8.08 13.29
C PRO A 469 16.07 9.28 12.38
N ALA A 470 15.13 10.21 12.30
CA ALA A 470 15.25 11.41 11.47
C ALA A 470 15.85 12.63 12.21
N ASP A 471 16.44 12.45 13.38
CA ASP A 471 17.02 13.54 14.18
C ASP A 471 18.53 13.68 13.98
N GLY A 472 19.02 13.38 12.79
CA GLY A 472 20.45 13.37 12.48
C GLY A 472 21.09 12.04 12.84
N MET A 473 20.35 10.94 12.70
CA MET A 473 20.91 9.61 12.86
C MET A 473 22.08 9.41 11.90
N THR A 474 23.19 8.92 12.43
CA THR A 474 24.38 8.59 11.66
C THR A 474 24.68 7.10 11.78
N LEU A 475 24.72 6.39 10.66
CA LEU A 475 25.14 4.99 10.63
C LEU A 475 26.41 4.85 9.82
N PHE A 476 27.36 4.09 10.34
CA PHE A 476 28.62 3.76 9.70
C PHE A 476 28.76 2.25 9.57
N GLN A 477 28.83 1.74 8.35
CA GLN A 477 28.82 0.32 8.08
C GLN A 477 30.05 -0.09 7.24
N LYS A 478 30.74 -1.14 7.64
CA LYS A 478 31.83 -1.79 6.89
C LYS A 478 31.39 -3.12 6.29
N SER A 479 30.60 -3.89 7.03
CA SER A 479 30.06 -5.18 6.61
C SER A 479 28.60 -5.08 6.15
N GLY A 480 27.88 -4.05 6.56
CA GLY A 480 26.45 -3.88 6.37
C GLY A 480 25.59 -4.54 7.45
N ASN A 481 26.22 -5.19 8.44
CA ASN A 481 25.52 -5.91 9.50
C ASN A 481 25.59 -5.22 10.88
N GLU A 482 26.35 -4.15 11.01
CA GLU A 482 26.72 -3.52 12.27
C GLU A 482 25.54 -3.16 13.17
N TYR A 483 24.36 -2.90 12.56
CA TYR A 483 23.16 -2.52 13.31
C TYR A 483 22.01 -3.53 13.16
N ARG A 484 22.19 -4.55 12.34
CA ARG A 484 21.08 -5.42 11.93
C ARG A 484 20.50 -6.25 13.07
N LYS A 485 21.34 -6.73 13.97
CA LYS A 485 20.93 -7.52 15.14
C LYS A 485 20.71 -6.67 16.38
N ALA A 486 21.08 -5.40 16.32
CA ALA A 486 20.88 -4.47 17.41
C ALA A 486 19.42 -4.05 17.58
N ILE A 487 18.57 -4.26 16.56
CA ILE A 487 17.12 -4.01 16.63
C ILE A 487 16.51 -4.86 17.75
N GLY A 488 15.86 -4.20 18.70
CA GLY A 488 15.30 -4.84 19.89
C GLY A 488 16.22 -4.82 21.13
N ALA A 489 17.51 -4.53 20.93
CA ALA A 489 18.46 -4.35 22.02
C ALA A 489 18.93 -2.88 22.15
N TRP A 490 18.62 -2.02 21.19
CA TRP A 490 18.98 -0.61 21.24
C TRP A 490 18.29 0.11 22.38
N ASP A 491 19.08 0.91 23.09
CA ASP A 491 18.51 2.00 23.86
C ASP A 491 18.02 3.07 22.89
N ILE A 492 16.70 3.20 22.79
CA ILE A 492 16.04 4.13 21.85
C ILE A 492 16.41 5.58 22.12
N THR A 493 16.84 5.90 23.33
CA THR A 493 17.31 7.23 23.72
C THR A 493 18.73 7.51 23.26
N MET A 494 19.42 6.47 22.77
CA MET A 494 20.82 6.50 22.35
C MET A 494 20.99 6.17 20.87
N THR A 495 20.02 6.54 20.04
CA THR A 495 20.15 6.36 18.58
C THR A 495 21.43 7.04 18.09
N PRO A 496 22.26 6.35 17.28
CA PRO A 496 23.55 6.89 16.83
C PRO A 496 23.43 8.26 16.17
N GLY A 497 24.28 9.20 16.54
CA GLY A 497 24.30 10.57 16.01
C GLY A 497 23.26 11.52 16.60
N VAL A 498 22.28 11.01 17.32
CA VAL A 498 21.14 11.80 17.82
C VAL A 498 21.46 12.49 19.13
N THR A 499 20.95 13.71 19.28
CA THR A 499 20.97 14.47 20.52
C THR A 499 19.62 14.35 21.22
N ALA A 500 19.55 13.69 22.35
CA ALA A 500 18.32 13.37 23.05
C ALA A 500 18.40 13.61 24.54
N ARG A 501 17.25 13.73 25.20
CA ARG A 501 17.13 13.80 26.65
C ARG A 501 17.02 12.39 27.22
N GLU A 502 17.69 12.13 28.32
CA GLU A 502 17.52 10.91 29.11
C GLU A 502 16.07 10.74 29.58
N GLY A 503 15.67 9.52 29.83
CA GLY A 503 14.32 9.18 30.29
C GLY A 503 13.32 8.98 29.18
N ALA A 504 13.78 8.96 27.93
CA ALA A 504 12.96 8.68 26.76
C ALA A 504 12.58 7.19 26.63
N GLU A 505 13.03 6.33 27.52
CA GLU A 505 12.59 4.93 27.64
C GLU A 505 11.09 4.81 27.92
N LYS A 506 10.44 5.90 28.31
CA LYS A 506 8.98 6.01 28.49
C LYS A 506 8.30 6.68 27.31
N LEU A 507 8.86 6.60 26.11
CA LEU A 507 8.25 7.13 24.91
C LEU A 507 6.83 6.61 24.76
N ILE A 508 5.91 7.54 24.56
CA ILE A 508 4.56 7.23 24.14
C ILE A 508 4.54 7.37 22.61
N PRO A 509 4.33 6.28 21.87
CA PRO A 509 4.31 6.33 20.42
C PRO A 509 3.28 7.37 19.93
N VAL A 510 3.63 8.14 18.92
CA VAL A 510 2.66 8.96 18.21
C VAL A 510 1.73 8.04 17.46
N THR A 511 0.43 8.19 17.69
CA THR A 511 -0.58 7.31 17.11
C THR A 511 -0.97 7.71 15.67
N ASN A 512 -0.28 8.69 15.10
CA ASN A 512 -0.45 9.06 13.71
C ASN A 512 0.69 8.47 12.85
N TRP A 513 0.42 8.30 11.61
CA TRP A 513 1.31 7.65 10.63
C TRP A 513 2.33 8.58 9.98
N ARG A 514 2.44 9.83 10.40
CA ARG A 514 3.39 10.77 9.83
C ARG A 514 4.72 10.86 10.58
N GLY A 515 4.79 10.38 11.83
CA GLY A 515 5.99 10.42 12.63
C GLY A 515 6.36 11.85 13.09
N TYR A 516 7.63 12.17 13.04
CA TYR A 516 8.21 13.41 13.55
C TYR A 516 9.03 14.12 12.48
N CYS A 517 9.20 15.44 12.62
CA CYS A 517 10.06 16.24 11.75
C CYS A 517 10.74 17.35 12.56
N SER A 518 11.49 18.24 11.91
CA SER A 518 11.96 19.47 12.53
C SER A 518 10.96 20.61 12.34
N LYS A 519 10.91 21.53 13.29
CA LYS A 519 10.17 22.81 13.17
C LYS A 519 10.74 23.72 12.08
N HIS A 520 11.96 23.47 11.64
CA HIS A 520 12.69 24.32 10.70
C HIS A 520 12.67 23.73 9.29
N ASN A 521 12.60 24.65 8.30
CA ASN A 521 12.69 24.27 6.90
C ASN A 521 14.15 24.27 6.41
N TYR A 522 15.07 23.90 7.27
CA TYR A 522 16.48 23.84 6.92
C TYR A 522 17.05 22.46 7.18
N ALA A 523 17.17 21.71 6.12
CA ALA A 523 18.05 20.55 5.95
C ALA A 523 18.59 20.65 4.53
N ALA A 524 19.89 20.65 4.38
CA ALA A 524 20.55 20.84 3.10
C ALA A 524 21.87 20.11 3.04
N ALA A 525 22.27 19.70 1.85
CA ALA A 525 23.59 19.17 1.61
C ALA A 525 24.16 19.70 0.29
N SER A 526 25.47 19.64 0.20
CA SER A 526 26.23 19.89 -1.02
C SER A 526 27.20 18.75 -1.26
N THR A 527 27.21 18.26 -2.48
CA THR A 527 28.08 17.18 -2.91
C THR A 527 28.46 17.36 -4.38
N ASN A 528 29.66 16.93 -4.74
CA ASN A 528 30.09 16.84 -6.14
C ASN A 528 29.89 15.42 -6.72
N GLY A 529 29.20 14.53 -5.99
CA GLY A 529 29.05 13.12 -6.35
C GLY A 529 30.28 12.24 -6.06
N GLY A 530 31.40 12.86 -5.67
CA GLY A 530 32.65 12.17 -5.35
C GLY A 530 32.81 11.86 -3.86
N GLU A 531 34.05 11.97 -3.36
CA GLU A 531 34.39 11.54 -2.00
C GLU A 531 33.97 12.51 -0.90
N ASN A 532 33.62 13.76 -1.24
CA ASN A 532 33.36 14.79 -0.26
C ASN A 532 31.92 15.32 -0.35
N ALA A 533 31.33 15.51 0.80
CA ALA A 533 30.01 16.15 0.94
C ALA A 533 29.91 16.86 2.28
N VAL A 534 29.01 17.83 2.35
CA VAL A 534 28.64 18.51 3.58
C VAL A 534 27.13 18.56 3.68
N ALA A 535 26.61 18.35 4.89
CA ALA A 535 25.20 18.56 5.21
C ALA A 535 25.06 19.36 6.50
N GLY A 536 23.93 20.01 6.64
CA GLY A 536 23.57 20.70 7.87
C GLY A 536 22.07 20.82 8.02
N TYR A 537 21.60 20.80 9.26
CA TYR A 537 20.20 21.05 9.55
C TYR A 537 19.99 21.65 10.94
N ILE A 538 18.82 22.21 11.14
CA ILE A 538 18.42 22.74 12.44
C ILE A 538 17.49 21.71 13.07
N PHE A 539 17.97 21.11 14.15
CA PHE A 539 17.21 20.16 14.94
C PHE A 539 16.35 20.88 15.97
N GLU A 540 15.07 20.71 15.88
CA GLU A 540 14.08 21.04 16.90
C GLU A 540 12.82 20.22 16.58
N LYS A 541 12.67 19.10 17.27
CA LYS A 541 11.64 18.11 16.97
C LYS A 541 10.23 18.65 17.12
N MET A 542 9.37 18.24 16.20
CA MET A 542 7.92 18.42 16.30
C MET A 542 7.18 17.19 15.77
N ASP A 543 5.92 17.04 16.14
CA ASP A 543 5.01 16.08 15.53
C ASP A 543 4.69 16.50 14.10
N ALA A 544 4.85 15.60 13.14
CA ALA A 544 4.63 15.91 11.72
C ALA A 544 3.16 16.24 11.39
N THR A 545 2.21 15.81 12.22
CA THR A 545 0.79 16.19 12.06
C THR A 545 0.53 17.67 12.27
N ASP A 546 1.38 18.34 13.03
CA ASP A 546 1.28 19.78 13.25
C ASP A 546 1.48 20.60 11.98
N LYS A 547 2.05 20.02 10.93
CA LYS A 547 2.20 20.65 9.61
C LYS A 547 0.89 20.75 8.82
N ILE A 548 -0.07 19.90 9.12
CA ILE A 548 -1.30 19.78 8.35
C ILE A 548 -2.46 20.35 9.14
N GLU A 549 -2.94 21.50 8.71
CA GLU A 549 -3.99 22.25 9.40
C GLU A 549 -5.28 21.44 9.61
N SER A 550 -5.64 20.55 8.68
CA SER A 550 -6.79 19.66 8.81
C SER A 550 -6.60 18.58 9.90
N GLU A 551 -5.36 18.22 10.21
CA GLU A 551 -5.02 17.23 11.23
C GLU A 551 -4.73 17.89 12.58
N ARG A 552 -4.28 19.15 12.61
CA ARG A 552 -4.13 19.96 13.84
C ARG A 552 -5.40 20.00 14.68
N LYS A 553 -6.57 19.99 14.02
CA LYS A 553 -7.87 19.99 14.69
C LYS A 553 -8.19 18.68 15.43
N LYS A 554 -7.42 17.62 15.23
CA LYS A 554 -7.66 16.33 15.90
C LYS A 554 -7.12 16.27 17.32
N ASN A 555 -6.53 17.37 17.84
CA ASN A 555 -6.00 17.45 19.22
C ASN A 555 -5.26 16.18 19.63
N ILE A 556 -4.25 15.79 18.84
CA ILE A 556 -3.34 14.74 19.27
C ILE A 556 -2.51 15.34 20.40
N PRO A 557 -2.67 14.91 21.65
CA PRO A 557 -1.89 15.47 22.74
C PRO A 557 -0.41 15.27 22.44
N LEU A 558 0.40 16.30 22.64
CA LEU A 558 1.86 16.20 22.61
C LEU A 558 2.31 15.35 23.81
N LYS A 559 2.06 14.04 23.75
CA LYS A 559 2.35 13.10 24.82
C LYS A 559 3.85 12.98 25.13
N ASN A 560 4.67 13.38 24.16
CA ASN A 560 6.13 13.37 24.25
C ASN A 560 6.73 14.79 24.33
N GLU A 561 5.96 15.76 24.79
CA GLU A 561 6.39 17.17 24.84
C GLU A 561 7.72 17.37 25.59
N ILE A 562 7.94 16.60 26.63
CA ILE A 562 9.21 16.58 27.37
C ILE A 562 10.42 16.27 26.48
N LEU A 563 10.24 15.48 25.43
CA LEU A 563 11.31 15.02 24.55
C LEU A 563 11.63 16.02 23.45
N TYR A 564 10.75 17.01 23.23
CA TYR A 564 10.95 18.07 22.25
C TYR A 564 11.82 19.22 22.76
N GLY A 565 12.11 19.26 24.03
CA GLY A 565 12.79 20.39 24.67
C GLY A 565 14.27 20.57 24.30
N VAL A 566 14.67 20.18 23.09
CA VAL A 566 16.05 20.27 22.62
C VAL A 566 16.11 20.93 21.26
N LYS A 567 17.01 21.91 21.11
CA LYS A 567 17.38 22.51 19.82
C LYS A 567 18.89 22.42 19.62
N ALA A 568 19.30 22.17 18.37
CA ALA A 568 20.72 22.15 18.01
C ALA A 568 20.90 22.52 16.53
N TYR A 569 22.06 23.07 16.22
CA TYR A 569 22.55 23.21 14.84
C TYR A 569 23.54 22.08 14.60
N LYS A 570 23.27 21.24 13.62
CA LYS A 570 24.11 20.09 13.30
C LYS A 570 24.70 20.21 11.91
N SER A 571 25.96 19.83 11.77
CA SER A 571 26.69 19.81 10.50
C SER A 571 27.48 18.53 10.37
N TYR A 572 27.51 18.00 9.17
CA TYR A 572 28.16 16.74 8.84
C TYR A 572 29.08 16.96 7.63
N PHE A 573 30.33 16.50 7.77
CA PHE A 573 31.31 16.56 6.70
C PHE A 573 31.74 15.15 6.38
N MET A 574 31.40 14.67 5.19
CA MET A 574 31.89 13.43 4.65
C MET A 574 33.14 13.75 3.83
N LEU A 575 34.28 13.50 4.39
CA LEU A 575 35.57 13.68 3.76
C LEU A 575 36.10 12.31 3.33
N LYS A 576 37.11 12.25 2.48
CA LYS A 576 37.64 11.02 1.87
C LYS A 576 37.39 9.74 2.73
N ASP A 577 38.06 9.61 3.88
CA ASP A 577 37.98 8.44 4.76
C ASP A 577 37.36 8.77 6.13
N TYR A 578 36.79 9.97 6.29
CA TYR A 578 36.30 10.47 7.57
C TYR A 578 34.87 10.99 7.44
N MET A 579 34.12 10.83 8.52
CA MET A 579 32.92 11.61 8.78
C MET A 579 33.18 12.44 10.03
N VAL A 580 32.94 13.76 9.93
CA VAL A 580 32.97 14.67 11.05
C VAL A 580 31.55 15.15 11.31
N ALA A 581 31.01 14.88 12.48
CA ALA A 581 29.72 15.38 12.93
C ALA A 581 29.95 16.46 13.98
N LEU A 582 29.37 17.62 13.78
CA LEU A 582 29.46 18.75 14.69
C LEU A 582 28.09 19.17 15.19
N GLY A 583 28.00 19.51 16.46
CA GLY A 583 26.84 20.11 17.09
C GLY A 583 27.18 21.47 17.68
N ALA A 584 26.35 22.48 17.42
CA ALA A 584 26.48 23.80 18.01
C ALA A 584 25.12 24.26 18.54
N GLY A 585 25.17 25.20 19.53
CA GLY A 585 23.95 25.77 20.09
C GLY A 585 23.01 24.72 20.68
N ILE A 586 23.54 23.63 21.23
CA ILE A 586 22.72 22.60 21.89
C ILE A 586 22.07 23.26 23.11
N THR A 587 20.78 23.47 23.00
CA THR A 587 19.99 24.24 23.95
C THR A 587 18.92 23.38 24.58
N ASN A 588 18.90 23.36 25.92
CA ASN A 588 17.79 22.82 26.68
C ASN A 588 16.68 23.87 26.74
N LEU A 589 15.62 23.66 25.96
CA LEU A 589 14.46 24.55 25.89
C LEU A 589 13.47 24.35 27.04
N THR A 590 13.63 23.26 27.80
CA THR A 590 12.79 22.89 28.93
C THR A 590 13.64 22.54 30.14
N PRO A 591 14.38 23.54 30.72
CA PRO A 591 15.34 23.29 31.79
C PRO A 591 14.71 22.76 33.09
N GLN A 592 13.40 22.93 33.25
CA GLN A 592 12.62 22.39 34.36
C GLN A 592 12.40 20.86 34.26
N MET A 593 12.63 20.27 33.08
CA MET A 593 12.45 18.85 32.88
C MET A 593 13.67 18.06 33.31
N GLN A 594 13.44 16.91 33.96
CA GLN A 594 14.50 16.00 34.35
C GLN A 594 15.14 15.31 33.14
N GLY A 595 16.37 14.84 33.32
CA GLY A 595 17.16 14.14 32.33
C GLY A 595 18.22 15.00 31.67
N THR A 596 19.38 14.45 31.49
CA THR A 596 20.55 15.08 30.85
C THR A 596 20.37 15.03 29.31
N ILE A 597 20.76 16.09 28.64
CA ILE A 597 20.82 16.09 27.15
C ILE A 597 22.18 15.51 26.75
N ARG A 598 22.14 14.47 25.92
CA ARG A 598 23.34 13.78 25.42
C ARG A 598 23.30 13.65 23.90
N THR A 599 24.45 13.61 23.28
CA THR A 599 24.63 13.20 21.89
C THR A 599 25.29 11.83 21.90
N THR A 600 24.63 10.85 21.30
CA THR A 600 25.18 9.50 21.13
C THR A 600 26.12 9.47 19.94
N ILE A 601 27.31 8.92 20.13
CA ILE A 601 28.27 8.79 19.05
C ILE A 601 27.87 7.61 18.14
N ASP A 602 27.79 6.42 18.71
CA ASP A 602 27.42 5.21 17.99
C ASP A 602 26.91 4.13 18.95
N GLN A 603 26.19 3.14 18.40
CA GLN A 603 25.66 1.98 19.12
C GLN A 603 25.61 0.73 18.22
N PRO A 604 26.74 0.28 17.67
CA PRO A 604 26.80 -0.87 16.79
C PRO A 604 26.75 -2.19 17.57
N GLU A 605 26.51 -3.28 16.84
CA GLU A 605 26.69 -4.64 17.34
C GLU A 605 28.19 -4.90 17.59
N LYS A 606 28.51 -5.48 18.74
CA LYS A 606 29.89 -5.93 19.03
C LYS A 606 30.15 -7.24 18.28
N GLU A 607 30.97 -7.19 17.25
CA GLU A 607 31.33 -8.36 16.44
C GLU A 607 32.62 -9.08 16.92
N SER A 608 33.46 -8.40 17.72
CA SER A 608 34.72 -8.96 18.27
C SER A 608 35.06 -8.32 19.60
N GLU A 609 35.96 -8.94 20.35
CA GLU A 609 36.58 -8.26 21.47
C GLU A 609 37.46 -7.11 20.96
N VAL A 610 37.34 -5.96 21.61
CA VAL A 610 38.13 -4.76 21.29
C VAL A 610 39.53 -4.92 21.90
#